data_470b0c26447a3cfce9f551a3b4654127
#
_entry.id   470b0c26447a3cfce9f551a3b4654127
#
_cell.length_a   1.000
_cell.length_b   1.000
_cell.length_c   1.000
_cell.angle_alpha   90.00
_cell.angle_beta   90.00
_cell.angle_gamma   90.00
#
_symmetry.space_group_name_H-M   'P 1'
#
loop_
_entity.id
_entity.type
_entity.pdbx_description
1 polymer ?
#
loop_
_entity_poly.entity_id
_entity_poly.type
_entity_poly.pdbx_seq_one_letter_code
_entity_poly.pdbx_strand_id
1 'polypeptide(L)'
;MIFDEPTVGVDVGAKEEIYKIMEELTAQGKGIILISSYLPEVMGLSDRLFVMAQGRITGEFNYDEIKVLKEEDVLKKASVEG
;
A
#
# COMPACT_ATOMS: atom_id res chain seq x y z
N MET A 1 -1.45 -12.44 -6.42
CA MET A 1 -1.60 -11.44 -7.49
C MET A 1 -0.80 -10.19 -7.15
N ILE A 2 -0.23 -9.58 -8.14
CA ILE A 2 0.57 -8.36 -7.96
C ILE A 2 -0.08 -7.21 -8.72
N PHE A 3 -0.37 -6.13 -8.01
CA PHE A 3 -0.90 -4.89 -8.60
C PHE A 3 0.20 -3.83 -8.45
N ASP A 4 0.78 -3.43 -9.57
CA ASP A 4 1.88 -2.47 -9.60
C ASP A 4 1.38 -1.10 -10.05
N GLU A 5 1.32 -0.15 -9.13
CA GLU A 5 0.83 1.21 -9.37
C GLU A 5 -0.51 1.20 -10.12
N PRO A 6 -1.52 0.46 -9.63
CA PRO A 6 -2.75 0.21 -10.40
C PRO A 6 -3.61 1.44 -10.63
N THR A 7 -3.42 2.49 -9.85
CA THR A 7 -4.26 3.69 -9.91
C THR A 7 -3.55 4.92 -10.48
N VAL A 8 -2.35 4.76 -11.00
CA VAL A 8 -1.62 5.88 -11.62
C VAL A 8 -2.38 6.35 -12.86
N GLY A 9 -2.70 7.66 -12.90
CA GLY A 9 -3.41 8.25 -14.02
C GLY A 9 -4.90 7.93 -14.09
N VAL A 10 -5.44 7.28 -13.06
CA VAL A 10 -6.85 6.87 -13.00
C VAL A 10 -7.65 7.89 -12.19
N ASP A 11 -8.86 8.21 -12.62
CA ASP A 11 -9.71 9.14 -11.88
C ASP A 11 -10.31 8.50 -10.61
N VAL A 12 -10.91 9.33 -9.75
CA VAL A 12 -11.40 8.90 -8.44
C VAL A 12 -12.43 7.77 -8.53
N GLY A 13 -13.37 7.88 -9.44
CA GLY A 13 -14.41 6.85 -9.60
C GLY A 13 -13.85 5.52 -10.03
N ALA A 14 -12.92 5.53 -10.97
CA ALA A 14 -12.27 4.31 -11.44
C ALA A 14 -11.35 3.70 -10.39
N LYS A 15 -10.73 4.53 -9.55
CA LYS A 15 -9.93 4.02 -8.41
C LYS A 15 -10.77 3.20 -7.46
N GLU A 16 -11.96 3.67 -7.14
CA GLU A 16 -12.87 2.96 -6.24
C GLU A 16 -13.25 1.60 -6.78
N GLU A 17 -13.45 1.49 -8.10
CA GLU A 17 -13.75 0.21 -8.72
C GLU A 17 -12.58 -0.76 -8.61
N ILE A 18 -11.36 -0.27 -8.79
CA ILE A 18 -10.15 -1.09 -8.63
C ILE A 18 -10.04 -1.60 -7.20
N TYR A 19 -10.27 -0.75 -6.22
CA TYR A 19 -10.21 -1.13 -4.80
C TYR A 19 -11.27 -2.19 -4.47
N LYS A 20 -12.44 -2.05 -5.04
CA LYS A 20 -13.53 -3.01 -4.85
C LYS A 20 -13.16 -4.38 -5.40
N ILE A 21 -12.55 -4.42 -6.58
CA ILE A 21 -12.05 -5.66 -7.16
C ILE A 21 -11.04 -6.33 -6.24
N MET A 22 -10.11 -5.55 -5.68
CA MET A 22 -9.11 -6.06 -4.76
C MET A 22 -9.74 -6.64 -3.50
N GLU A 23 -10.74 -5.95 -2.93
CA GLU A 23 -11.46 -6.45 -1.76
C GLU A 23 -12.19 -7.76 -2.07
N GLU A 24 -12.80 -7.86 -3.23
CA GLU A 24 -13.50 -9.09 -3.64
C GLU A 24 -12.54 -10.25 -3.78
N LEU A 25 -11.36 -10.01 -4.34
CA LEU A 25 -10.34 -11.04 -4.50
C LEU A 25 -9.82 -11.54 -3.14
N THR A 26 -9.59 -10.64 -2.21
CA THR A 26 -9.14 -11.04 -0.86
C THR A 26 -10.24 -11.77 -0.09
N ALA A 27 -11.49 -11.39 -0.30
CA ALA A 27 -12.64 -12.09 0.29
C ALA A 27 -12.74 -13.53 -0.23
N GLN A 28 -12.23 -13.80 -1.43
CA GLN A 28 -12.18 -15.14 -2.02
C GLN A 28 -10.97 -15.95 -1.55
N GLY A 29 -10.17 -15.40 -0.64
CA GLY A 29 -8.99 -16.07 -0.11
C GLY A 29 -7.73 -15.86 -0.94
N LYS A 30 -7.73 -14.94 -1.89
CA LYS A 30 -6.56 -14.65 -2.71
C LYS A 30 -5.64 -13.65 -2.02
N GLY A 31 -4.33 -13.87 -2.13
CA GLY A 31 -3.34 -12.93 -1.62
C GLY A 31 -3.04 -11.87 -2.69
N ILE A 32 -2.89 -10.61 -2.25
CA ILE A 32 -2.57 -9.50 -3.13
C ILE A 32 -1.34 -8.77 -2.62
N ILE A 33 -0.42 -8.48 -3.54
CA ILE A 33 0.69 -7.57 -3.27
C ILE A 33 0.39 -6.28 -4.03
N LEU A 34 0.28 -5.18 -3.30
CA LEU A 34 0.02 -3.87 -3.87
C LEU A 34 1.29 -3.04 -3.82
N ILE A 35 1.74 -2.58 -4.96
CA ILE A 35 2.89 -1.68 -5.07
C ILE A 35 2.35 -0.30 -5.44
N SER A 36 2.57 0.70 -4.59
CA SER A 36 2.06 2.03 -4.84
C SER A 36 2.94 3.09 -4.17
N SER A 37 3.06 4.23 -4.82
CA SER A 37 3.73 5.40 -4.25
C SER A 37 2.73 6.35 -3.60
N TYR A 38 1.43 6.06 -3.70
CA TYR A 38 0.38 6.87 -3.11
C TYR A 38 0.06 6.37 -1.70
N LEU A 39 0.53 7.08 -0.67
CA LEU A 39 0.43 6.63 0.72
C LEU A 39 -0.98 6.33 1.22
N PRO A 40 -1.99 7.18 0.96
CA PRO A 40 -3.34 6.85 1.43
C PRO A 40 -3.85 5.51 0.90
N GLU A 41 -3.45 5.15 -0.31
CA GLU A 41 -3.85 3.88 -0.92
C GLU A 41 -3.28 2.69 -0.17
N VAL A 42 -1.95 2.66 0.04
CA VAL A 42 -1.33 1.53 0.72
C VAL A 42 -1.69 1.47 2.19
N MET A 43 -1.82 2.62 2.84
CA MET A 43 -2.19 2.66 4.25
C MET A 43 -3.65 2.26 4.47
N GLY A 44 -4.53 2.59 3.52
CA GLY A 44 -5.96 2.29 3.64
C GLY A 44 -6.36 0.87 3.23
N LEU A 45 -5.58 0.22 2.40
CA LEU A 45 -5.94 -1.09 1.84
C LEU A 45 -5.14 -2.25 2.39
N SER A 46 -3.98 -1.99 2.99
CA SER A 46 -3.04 -3.06 3.34
C SER A 46 -3.27 -3.62 4.73
N ASP A 47 -3.10 -4.94 4.88
CA ASP A 47 -3.04 -5.61 6.18
C ASP A 47 -1.62 -5.60 6.71
N ARG A 48 -0.65 -5.50 5.81
CA ARG A 48 0.76 -5.43 6.14
C ARG A 48 1.43 -4.48 5.15
N LEU A 49 2.25 -3.59 5.65
CA LEU A 49 2.91 -2.57 4.85
C LEU A 49 4.43 -2.71 4.95
N PHE A 50 5.08 -2.76 3.79
CA PHE A 50 6.53 -2.70 3.69
C PHE A 50 6.92 -1.40 3.02
N VAL A 51 7.92 -0.75 3.58
CA VAL A 51 8.49 0.47 2.99
C VAL A 51 9.85 0.12 2.43
N MET A 52 10.11 0.52 1.19
CA MET A 52 11.38 0.27 0.54
C MET A 52 12.08 1.57 0.18
N ALA A 53 13.38 1.57 0.33
CA ALA A 53 14.24 2.67 -0.11
C ALA A 53 15.59 2.10 -0.53
N GLN A 54 16.12 2.57 -1.63
CA GLN A 54 17.42 2.18 -2.13
C GLN A 54 17.59 0.66 -2.28
N GLY A 55 16.53 -0.01 -2.73
CA GLY A 55 16.56 -1.45 -2.96
C GLY A 55 16.46 -2.31 -1.69
N ARG A 56 16.12 -1.70 -0.57
CA ARG A 56 16.02 -2.39 0.72
C ARG A 56 14.68 -2.14 1.37
N ILE A 57 14.25 -3.08 2.21
CA ILE A 57 13.08 -2.88 3.06
C ILE A 57 13.56 -2.09 4.28
N THR A 58 13.05 -0.88 4.44
CA THR A 58 13.46 0.03 5.53
C THR A 58 12.41 0.12 6.64
N GLY A 59 11.22 -0.41 6.41
CA GLY A 59 10.17 -0.43 7.41
C GLY A 59 9.16 -1.52 7.13
N GLU A 60 8.56 -2.01 8.20
CA GLU A 60 7.49 -3.00 8.11
C GLU A 60 6.47 -2.69 9.20
N PHE A 61 5.19 -2.66 8.83
CA PHE A 61 4.10 -2.36 9.75
C PHE A 61 3.00 -3.40 9.60
N ASN A 62 2.51 -3.92 10.71
CA ASN A 62 1.38 -4.85 10.69
C ASN A 62 0.05 -4.06 10.73
N TYR A 63 -1.06 -4.76 10.64
CA TYR A 63 -2.38 -4.14 10.57
C TYR A 63 -2.65 -3.18 11.74
N ASP A 64 -2.33 -3.60 12.96
CA ASP A 64 -2.57 -2.76 14.14
C ASP A 64 -1.70 -1.52 14.14
N GLU A 65 -0.47 -1.64 13.67
CA GLU A 65 0.43 -0.50 13.54
C GLU A 65 -0.04 0.48 12.46
N ILE A 66 -0.55 -0.04 11.35
CA ILE A 66 -1.05 0.80 10.25
C ILE A 66 -2.23 1.67 10.71
N LYS A 67 -3.07 1.17 11.59
CA LYS A 67 -4.24 1.92 12.08
C LYS A 67 -3.87 3.24 12.75
N VAL A 68 -2.69 3.30 13.38
CA VAL A 68 -2.24 4.49 14.10
C VAL A 68 -1.06 5.16 13.41
N LEU A 69 -0.65 4.65 12.26
CA LEU A 69 0.49 5.13 11.50
C LEU A 69 0.16 6.46 10.82
N LYS A 70 1.11 7.38 10.85
CA LYS A 70 0.99 8.64 10.15
C LYS A 70 1.81 8.59 8.87
N GLU A 71 1.39 9.34 7.84
CA GLU A 71 2.12 9.39 6.58
C GLU A 71 3.57 9.82 6.79
N GLU A 72 3.82 10.75 7.71
CA GLU A 72 5.18 11.21 8.00
C GLU A 72 6.10 10.09 8.50
N ASP A 73 5.53 9.10 9.22
CA ASP A 73 6.31 7.95 9.70
C ASP A 73 6.76 7.07 8.54
N VAL A 74 5.88 6.88 7.55
CA VAL A 74 6.20 6.13 6.35
C VAL A 74 7.25 6.87 5.53
N LEU A 75 7.09 8.18 5.39
CA LEU A 75 8.03 9.01 4.64
C LEU A 75 9.43 8.99 5.24
N LYS A 76 9.53 8.95 6.56
CA LYS A 76 10.82 8.83 7.23
C LYS A 76 11.54 7.55 6.84
N LYS A 77 10.80 6.44 6.74
CA LYS A 77 11.39 5.16 6.32
C LYS A 77 11.76 5.16 4.85
N ALA A 78 10.93 5.80 4.01
CA ALA A 78 11.19 5.89 2.58
C ALA A 78 12.33 6.84 2.26
N SER A 79 12.63 7.79 3.16
CA SER A 79 13.66 8.80 2.98
C SER A 79 14.96 8.45 3.69
N VAL A 80 15.19 7.20 3.96
CA VAL A 80 16.42 6.76 4.61
C VAL A 80 17.60 7.13 3.73
N GLU A 81 18.46 7.98 4.26
CA GLU A 81 19.69 8.34 3.60
C GLU A 81 20.77 7.37 4.02
N GLY A 82 21.22 6.72 3.05
CA GLY A 82 22.26 5.75 3.01
C GLY A 82 22.99 5.31 4.15
#